data_a873f8ed445f0fbc278a52a15a30dcf2
#
_entry.id   a873f8ed445f0fbc278a52a15a30dcf2
#
_cell.length_a   1.000
_cell.length_b   1.000
_cell.length_c   1.000
_cell.angle_alpha   90.00
_cell.angle_beta   90.00
_cell.angle_gamma   90.00
#
_symmetry.space_group_name_H-M   'P 1'
#
loop_
_entity.id
_entity.type
_entity.pdbx_description
1 polymer ?
#
loop_
_entity_poly.entity_id
_entity_poly.type
_entity_poly.pdbx_seq_one_letter_code
_entity_poly.pdbx_strand_id
1 'polypeptide(L)'
;MLLPVRRALAAVASCSLIATALAPAATAAAGDAVSSAPREPIAPVSARPSTADGHRTAHPMDPYANADEHYAGSQIAKYEGRLHGKPPKLHRPLGNDVSGWQGEVNWYLVSEKGARFSYVKATEGTGYRNPHFSQQYDGAARAGLIRGAYHFARPDLSGGGTQAKFFVRHGGQWRNDGRTLPGALDMEYNPYGTDKCYGLTQRQMRSWIRAFVRVYADRTGRLPVIYTSTSWWKLCTGNSGAFAHSPLWVARYNTYIGALPKGWERHTFWQFSDSGSLPGDQNYFHSSMRTLRRLATGW
;
A
#
# COMPACT_ATOMS: atom_id res chain seq x y z
N MET A 1 -20.38 -31.53 -55.86
CA MET A 1 -21.79 -31.82 -55.51
C MET A 1 -22.20 -30.75 -54.48
N LEU A 2 -22.89 -29.71 -55.01
CA LEU A 2 -23.37 -28.53 -54.28
C LEU A 2 -24.73 -28.81 -53.67
N LEU A 3 -25.04 -28.25 -52.48
CA LEU A 3 -26.39 -27.84 -52.07
C LEU A 3 -26.36 -27.20 -50.67
N PRO A 4 -27.39 -26.43 -50.23
CA PRO A 4 -27.20 -24.97 -50.06
C PRO A 4 -27.59 -24.48 -48.66
N VAL A 5 -27.28 -23.18 -48.49
CA VAL A 5 -27.62 -22.26 -47.40
C VAL A 5 -29.16 -22.17 -47.16
N ARG A 6 -29.56 -22.11 -45.88
CA ARG A 6 -30.85 -21.50 -45.49
C ARG A 6 -30.61 -20.43 -44.42
N ARG A 7 -30.93 -19.21 -44.79
CA ARG A 7 -31.11 -18.04 -43.92
C ARG A 7 -32.52 -18.13 -43.30
N ALA A 8 -32.63 -17.80 -42.03
CA ALA A 8 -33.89 -17.45 -41.37
C ALA A 8 -33.78 -16.04 -40.79
N LEU A 9 -34.58 -15.15 -41.35
CA LEU A 9 -34.89 -13.84 -40.77
C LEU A 9 -35.95 -14.03 -39.68
N ALA A 10 -35.79 -13.34 -38.57
CA ALA A 10 -36.89 -13.13 -37.61
C ALA A 10 -36.95 -11.64 -37.26
N ALA A 11 -38.17 -11.15 -37.27
CA ALA A 11 -38.57 -9.76 -37.31
C ALA A 11 -38.53 -9.05 -35.96
N VAL A 12 -38.34 -7.75 -36.05
CA VAL A 12 -38.40 -6.72 -34.99
C VAL A 12 -39.89 -6.48 -34.67
N ALA A 13 -40.20 -6.43 -33.36
CA ALA A 13 -41.43 -5.84 -32.87
C ALA A 13 -41.09 -4.77 -31.84
N SER A 14 -41.28 -3.52 -32.25
CA SER A 14 -41.21 -2.33 -31.41
C SER A 14 -42.53 -2.16 -30.65
N CYS A 15 -42.47 -2.00 -29.37
CA CYS A 15 -43.58 -1.56 -28.53
C CYS A 15 -43.16 -0.29 -27.79
N SER A 16 -43.67 0.85 -28.26
CA SER A 16 -43.55 2.15 -27.60
C SER A 16 -44.64 2.25 -26.54
N LEU A 17 -44.24 2.52 -25.30
CA LEU A 17 -45.15 2.95 -24.25
C LEU A 17 -44.78 4.38 -23.81
N ILE A 18 -45.69 5.29 -24.07
CA ILE A 18 -45.66 6.67 -23.64
C ILE A 18 -46.18 6.70 -22.17
N ALA A 19 -45.38 7.20 -21.24
CA ALA A 19 -45.84 7.53 -19.89
C ALA A 19 -45.69 9.03 -19.66
N THR A 20 -46.84 9.65 -19.44
CA THR A 20 -47.07 11.07 -19.13
C THR A 20 -46.57 11.41 -17.75
N ALA A 21 -45.80 12.47 -17.65
CA ALA A 21 -45.32 13.05 -16.40
C ALA A 21 -46.41 13.99 -15.79
N LEU A 22 -46.75 13.78 -14.55
CA LEU A 22 -47.40 14.78 -13.67
C LEU A 22 -46.35 15.33 -12.70
N ALA A 23 -46.15 16.65 -12.74
CA ALA A 23 -45.37 17.38 -11.74
C ALA A 23 -46.27 17.85 -10.59
N PRO A 24 -45.81 17.82 -9.34
CA PRO A 24 -46.46 18.59 -8.29
C PRO A 24 -45.72 19.92 -8.03
N ALA A 25 -46.55 20.90 -7.65
CA ALA A 25 -46.26 22.29 -7.45
C ALA A 25 -45.26 22.55 -6.30
N ALA A 26 -44.47 23.60 -6.50
CA ALA A 26 -43.59 24.19 -5.49
C ALA A 26 -44.38 24.99 -4.48
N THR A 27 -44.16 24.73 -3.18
CA THR A 27 -44.47 25.66 -2.08
C THR A 27 -43.18 26.32 -1.63
N ALA A 28 -43.14 27.64 -1.77
CA ALA A 28 -42.12 28.51 -1.22
C ALA A 28 -42.26 28.62 0.30
N ALA A 29 -41.20 28.39 1.04
CA ALA A 29 -41.10 28.80 2.44
C ALA A 29 -39.91 29.74 2.61
N ALA A 30 -40.16 30.79 3.37
CA ALA A 30 -39.37 32.00 3.56
C ALA A 30 -38.00 31.74 4.21
N GLY A 31 -37.06 32.63 3.90
CA GLY A 31 -35.71 32.60 4.32
C GLY A 31 -35.44 32.86 5.79
N ASP A 32 -34.34 32.30 6.25
CA ASP A 32 -33.60 32.79 7.40
C ASP A 32 -32.17 33.11 6.95
N ALA A 33 -31.81 34.37 7.08
CA ALA A 33 -30.49 34.89 6.79
C ALA A 33 -29.50 34.41 7.86
N VAL A 34 -28.58 33.55 7.48
CA VAL A 34 -27.46 33.18 8.32
C VAL A 34 -26.30 34.15 8.01
N SER A 35 -25.97 34.95 9.02
CA SER A 35 -24.87 35.89 9.11
C SER A 35 -23.54 35.22 8.75
N SER A 36 -22.88 35.79 7.73
CA SER A 36 -21.49 35.40 7.35
C SER A 36 -20.50 36.10 8.26
N ALA A 37 -19.94 35.38 9.24
CA ALA A 37 -18.75 35.81 9.93
C ALA A 37 -17.50 35.49 9.07
N PRO A 38 -16.46 36.36 9.06
CA PRO A 38 -15.25 36.15 8.29
C PRO A 38 -14.45 34.95 8.85
N ARG A 39 -14.07 34.03 7.97
CA ARG A 39 -13.14 32.94 8.32
C ARG A 39 -11.75 33.52 8.47
N GLU A 40 -11.18 33.39 9.65
CA GLU A 40 -9.74 33.60 9.87
C GLU A 40 -8.90 32.63 9.02
N PRO A 41 -7.72 33.07 8.54
CA PRO A 41 -6.82 32.19 7.78
C PRO A 41 -6.19 31.15 8.72
N ILE A 42 -6.38 29.88 8.38
CA ILE A 42 -5.78 28.75 9.08
C ILE A 42 -4.27 28.81 8.82
N ALA A 43 -3.49 29.04 9.87
CA ALA A 43 -2.04 28.99 9.86
C ALA A 43 -1.54 27.61 9.38
N PRO A 44 -0.37 27.54 8.71
CA PRO A 44 0.17 26.24 8.27
C PRO A 44 0.53 25.40 9.49
N VAL A 45 -0.10 24.24 9.61
CA VAL A 45 0.24 23.25 10.63
C VAL A 45 1.61 22.69 10.29
N SER A 46 2.61 23.18 11.01
CA SER A 46 3.95 22.60 11.06
C SER A 46 3.80 21.16 11.56
N ALA A 47 4.07 20.17 10.70
CA ALA A 47 3.98 18.79 11.03
C ALA A 47 5.22 18.32 11.82
N ARG A 48 5.27 18.70 13.06
CA ARG A 48 5.92 17.91 14.12
C ARG A 48 4.83 17.58 15.13
N PRO A 49 4.62 16.29 15.49
CA PRO A 49 3.87 16.00 16.68
C PRO A 49 4.62 16.66 17.84
N SER A 50 3.95 17.57 18.55
CA SER A 50 4.35 18.00 19.84
C SER A 50 4.65 16.77 20.68
N THR A 51 5.81 16.70 21.27
CA THR A 51 6.13 15.81 22.38
C THR A 51 5.24 16.17 23.57
N ALA A 52 3.98 15.76 23.51
CA ALA A 52 3.17 15.64 24.70
C ALA A 52 3.63 14.35 25.37
N ASP A 53 4.35 14.49 26.47
CA ASP A 53 4.70 13.46 27.42
C ASP A 53 3.52 12.52 27.68
N GLY A 54 3.54 11.43 27.00
CA GLY A 54 2.86 10.20 27.26
C GLY A 54 3.86 9.11 27.00
N HIS A 55 4.96 9.11 27.76
CA HIS A 55 5.83 7.96 27.88
C HIS A 55 4.93 6.80 28.36
N ARG A 56 4.32 6.09 27.39
CA ARG A 56 3.94 4.71 27.64
C ARG A 56 5.27 4.03 27.93
N THR A 57 5.57 3.88 29.22
CA THR A 57 6.63 3.00 29.68
C THR A 57 6.34 1.66 29.04
N ALA A 58 7.08 1.33 27.99
CA ALA A 58 6.94 0.06 27.29
C ALA A 58 7.09 -1.02 28.35
N HIS A 59 6.06 -1.85 28.51
CA HIS A 59 6.15 -2.99 29.41
C HIS A 59 7.32 -3.83 28.89
N PRO A 60 8.32 -4.25 29.72
CA PRO A 60 9.52 -4.93 29.24
C PRO A 60 9.26 -6.21 28.43
N MET A 61 8.00 -6.66 28.36
CA MET A 61 7.54 -7.89 27.69
C MET A 61 6.62 -7.62 26.48
N ASP A 62 6.39 -6.36 26.08
CA ASP A 62 5.57 -6.09 24.89
C ASP A 62 6.41 -6.28 23.61
N PRO A 63 6.16 -7.37 22.83
CA PRO A 63 6.91 -7.62 21.59
C PRO A 63 6.57 -6.65 20.46
N TYR A 64 5.63 -5.73 20.66
CA TYR A 64 5.21 -4.70 19.73
C TYR A 64 5.47 -3.28 20.25
N ALA A 65 6.28 -3.14 21.28
CA ALA A 65 6.70 -1.83 21.77
C ALA A 65 7.25 -1.00 20.58
N ASN A 66 6.78 0.23 20.45
CA ASN A 66 7.15 1.16 19.35
C ASN A 66 6.81 0.65 17.94
N ALA A 67 5.84 -0.24 17.76
CA ALA A 67 5.47 -0.76 16.43
C ALA A 67 5.04 0.36 15.45
N ASP A 68 4.59 1.52 15.93
CA ASP A 68 4.32 2.68 15.09
C ASP A 68 5.59 3.25 14.44
N GLU A 69 6.75 3.13 15.09
CA GLU A 69 8.06 3.56 14.60
C GLU A 69 8.64 2.60 13.53
N HIS A 70 8.07 1.39 13.41
CA HIS A 70 8.51 0.38 12.45
C HIS A 70 7.66 0.46 11.18
N TYR A 71 7.96 1.42 10.33
CA TYR A 71 7.37 1.57 9.00
C TYR A 71 8.26 0.94 7.94
N ALA A 72 7.73 0.69 6.75
CA ALA A 72 8.50 0.12 5.64
C ALA A 72 9.67 1.03 5.28
N GLY A 73 10.89 0.57 5.48
CA GLY A 73 12.13 1.31 5.26
C GLY A 73 12.79 1.88 6.50
N SER A 74 12.12 1.83 7.67
CA SER A 74 12.68 2.37 8.92
C SER A 74 14.05 1.79 9.25
N GLN A 75 14.25 0.50 9.01
CA GLN A 75 15.52 -0.16 9.26
C GLN A 75 16.46 -0.11 8.05
N ILE A 76 15.94 0.06 6.83
CA ILE A 76 16.75 0.22 5.64
C ILE A 76 17.55 1.51 5.69
N ALA A 77 16.92 2.63 6.04
CA ALA A 77 17.61 3.90 6.28
C ALA A 77 18.75 3.78 7.30
N LYS A 78 18.53 2.99 8.35
CA LYS A 78 19.51 2.75 9.42
C LYS A 78 20.73 1.95 8.93
N TYR A 79 20.51 0.91 8.12
CA TYR A 79 21.57 -0.02 7.73
C TYR A 79 22.18 0.26 6.35
N GLU A 80 21.46 0.93 5.46
CA GLU A 80 21.87 1.17 4.08
C GLU A 80 22.03 2.67 3.74
N GLY A 81 21.68 3.54 4.69
CA GLY A 81 21.78 5.00 4.53
C GLY A 81 20.55 5.62 3.89
N ARG A 82 20.54 6.95 3.87
CA ARG A 82 19.47 7.80 3.33
C ARG A 82 19.86 8.34 1.94
N LEU A 83 18.87 8.84 1.22
CA LEU A 83 19.14 9.51 -0.06
C LEU A 83 19.99 10.76 0.15
N HIS A 84 21.15 10.80 -0.50
CA HIS A 84 21.99 11.97 -0.62
C HIS A 84 21.79 12.59 -2.01
N GLY A 85 21.45 13.88 -2.04
CA GLY A 85 21.24 14.62 -3.28
C GLY A 85 19.77 14.78 -3.66
N LYS A 86 19.53 15.23 -4.91
CA LYS A 86 18.17 15.47 -5.39
C LYS A 86 17.45 14.16 -5.71
N PRO A 87 16.19 14.00 -5.29
CA PRO A 87 15.38 12.85 -5.69
C PRO A 87 15.32 12.69 -7.20
N PRO A 88 15.22 11.46 -7.71
CA PRO A 88 15.05 11.24 -9.14
C PRO A 88 13.73 11.85 -9.62
N LYS A 89 13.74 12.55 -10.74
CA LYS A 89 12.52 13.03 -11.41
C LYS A 89 12.16 12.08 -12.53
N LEU A 90 11.16 11.24 -12.30
CA LEU A 90 10.69 10.26 -13.29
C LEU A 90 9.29 10.63 -13.78
N HIS A 91 9.05 10.51 -15.09
CA HIS A 91 7.69 10.61 -15.69
C HIS A 91 6.90 9.32 -15.45
N ARG A 92 6.76 8.93 -14.19
CA ARG A 92 6.09 7.71 -13.73
C ARG A 92 5.15 8.03 -12.59
N PRO A 93 4.12 7.21 -12.31
CA PRO A 93 3.26 7.42 -11.14
C PRO A 93 4.08 7.52 -9.86
N LEU A 94 3.96 8.67 -9.20
CA LEU A 94 4.48 8.93 -7.88
C LEU A 94 3.50 8.40 -6.84
N GLY A 95 3.98 7.89 -5.74
CA GLY A 95 3.19 7.47 -4.59
C GLY A 95 3.98 7.59 -3.31
N ASN A 96 3.34 7.17 -2.24
CA ASN A 96 3.95 7.12 -0.93
C ASN A 96 3.55 5.84 -0.19
N ASP A 97 4.22 5.59 0.93
CA ASP A 97 3.71 4.66 1.93
C ASP A 97 3.71 5.33 3.31
N VAL A 98 2.72 4.93 4.13
CA VAL A 98 2.47 5.49 5.45
C VAL A 98 2.15 4.39 6.46
N SER A 99 2.31 4.72 7.74
CA SER A 99 2.02 3.84 8.87
C SER A 99 1.30 4.60 9.98
N GLY A 100 1.17 4.01 11.16
CA GLY A 100 0.71 4.70 12.37
C GLY A 100 1.59 5.91 12.73
N TRP A 101 2.87 5.89 12.35
CA TRP A 101 3.81 6.99 12.56
C TRP A 101 3.34 8.33 12.00
N GLN A 102 2.70 8.34 10.82
CA GLN A 102 2.20 9.56 10.20
C GLN A 102 0.88 10.04 10.82
N GLY A 103 0.21 9.25 11.68
CA GLY A 103 -1.08 9.61 12.23
C GLY A 103 -2.15 9.82 11.16
N GLU A 104 -2.97 10.84 11.33
CA GLU A 104 -3.94 11.23 10.31
C GLU A 104 -3.29 11.95 9.13
N VAL A 105 -3.71 11.61 7.91
CA VAL A 105 -3.14 12.12 6.65
C VAL A 105 -4.19 12.92 5.88
N ASN A 106 -3.82 14.11 5.43
CA ASN A 106 -4.64 14.88 4.48
C ASN A 106 -4.44 14.36 3.06
N TRP A 107 -5.26 13.40 2.66
CA TRP A 107 -5.13 12.70 1.38
C TRP A 107 -5.46 13.56 0.16
N TYR A 108 -6.29 14.59 0.28
CA TYR A 108 -6.54 15.54 -0.81
C TYR A 108 -5.27 16.30 -1.15
N LEU A 109 -4.56 16.80 -0.13
CA LEU A 109 -3.26 17.45 -0.32
C LEU A 109 -2.21 16.49 -0.92
N VAL A 110 -2.21 15.22 -0.51
CA VAL A 110 -1.33 14.19 -1.09
C VAL A 110 -1.62 13.99 -2.58
N SER A 111 -2.89 13.92 -2.97
CA SER A 111 -3.31 13.83 -4.37
C SER A 111 -2.93 15.06 -5.19
N GLU A 112 -3.12 16.27 -4.64
CA GLU A 112 -2.75 17.55 -5.25
C GLU A 112 -1.23 17.64 -5.48
N LYS A 113 -0.42 17.15 -4.56
CA LYS A 113 1.04 17.03 -4.72
C LYS A 113 1.48 15.99 -5.74
N GLY A 114 0.55 15.34 -6.43
CA GLY A 114 0.82 14.47 -7.56
C GLY A 114 0.90 12.99 -7.25
N ALA A 115 0.60 12.55 -6.03
CA ALA A 115 0.51 11.13 -5.72
C ALA A 115 -0.63 10.46 -6.51
N ARG A 116 -0.38 9.23 -6.95
CA ARG A 116 -1.33 8.40 -7.71
C ARG A 116 -1.63 7.08 -7.02
N PHE A 117 -0.79 6.66 -6.10
CA PHE A 117 -0.99 5.46 -5.30
C PHE A 117 -0.39 5.63 -3.90
N SER A 118 -0.84 4.79 -2.99
CA SER A 118 -0.28 4.69 -1.64
C SER A 118 -0.32 3.25 -1.12
N TYR A 119 0.67 2.89 -0.31
CA TYR A 119 0.59 1.73 0.57
C TYR A 119 0.43 2.18 2.01
N VAL A 120 -0.43 1.48 2.77
CA VAL A 120 -0.74 1.80 4.17
C VAL A 120 -0.41 0.59 5.05
N LYS A 121 0.39 0.78 6.09
CA LYS A 121 0.61 -0.28 7.10
C LYS A 121 -0.72 -0.68 7.71
N ALA A 122 -1.05 -1.97 7.61
CA ALA A 122 -2.24 -2.50 8.24
C ALA A 122 -1.90 -3.23 9.54
N THR A 123 -0.86 -4.06 9.49
CA THR A 123 -0.53 -4.97 10.58
C THR A 123 0.97 -5.18 10.72
N GLU A 124 1.40 -5.63 11.90
CA GLU A 124 2.72 -6.16 12.16
C GLU A 124 2.61 -7.44 12.99
N GLY A 125 3.32 -8.51 12.60
CA GLY A 125 3.20 -9.80 13.25
C GLY A 125 1.74 -10.25 13.36
N THR A 126 1.31 -10.69 14.54
CA THR A 126 -0.09 -11.03 14.82
C THR A 126 -0.70 -10.25 15.97
N GLY A 127 0.01 -9.26 16.51
CA GLY A 127 -0.42 -8.48 17.68
C GLY A 127 -0.67 -7.01 17.42
N TYR A 128 -0.06 -6.41 16.38
CA TYR A 128 -0.25 -5.00 16.08
C TYR A 128 -1.18 -4.79 14.88
N ARG A 129 -2.04 -3.80 15.03
CA ARG A 129 -2.87 -3.21 13.96
C ARG A 129 -2.70 -1.69 14.00
N ASN A 130 -2.47 -1.08 12.84
CA ASN A 130 -2.33 0.37 12.73
C ASN A 130 -3.64 1.06 13.18
N PRO A 131 -3.62 1.90 14.24
CA PRO A 131 -4.81 2.57 14.74
C PRO A 131 -5.40 3.57 13.73
N HIS A 132 -4.59 4.09 12.83
CA HIS A 132 -4.98 5.05 11.78
C HIS A 132 -5.35 4.39 10.45
N PHE A 133 -5.34 3.03 10.37
CA PHE A 133 -5.50 2.32 9.10
C PHE A 133 -6.73 2.75 8.30
N SER A 134 -7.91 2.80 8.93
CA SER A 134 -9.15 3.17 8.24
C SER A 134 -9.11 4.60 7.71
N GLN A 135 -8.63 5.56 8.51
CA GLN A 135 -8.48 6.95 8.06
C GLN A 135 -7.54 7.05 6.87
N GLN A 136 -6.40 6.37 6.95
CA GLN A 136 -5.37 6.39 5.92
C GLN A 136 -5.83 5.66 4.65
N TYR A 137 -6.30 4.42 4.77
CA TYR A 137 -6.64 3.57 3.62
C TYR A 137 -7.89 4.04 2.87
N ASP A 138 -8.96 4.36 3.60
CA ASP A 138 -10.21 4.85 3.00
C ASP A 138 -10.07 6.32 2.55
N GLY A 139 -9.27 7.11 3.27
CA GLY A 139 -8.94 8.48 2.91
C GLY A 139 -8.20 8.55 1.57
N ALA A 140 -7.19 7.71 1.36
CA ALA A 140 -6.48 7.59 0.09
C ALA A 140 -7.45 7.25 -1.07
N ALA A 141 -8.37 6.30 -0.84
CA ALA A 141 -9.38 5.93 -1.83
C ALA A 141 -10.33 7.09 -2.15
N ARG A 142 -10.81 7.83 -1.14
CA ARG A 142 -11.69 9.01 -1.33
C ARG A 142 -10.99 10.13 -2.12
N ALA A 143 -9.69 10.29 -1.92
CA ALA A 143 -8.88 11.25 -2.69
C ALA A 143 -8.49 10.76 -4.10
N GLY A 144 -9.00 9.59 -4.52
CA GLY A 144 -8.80 9.05 -5.87
C GLY A 144 -7.50 8.29 -6.09
N LEU A 145 -6.72 7.99 -5.03
CA LEU A 145 -5.51 7.19 -5.14
C LEU A 145 -5.85 5.70 -5.28
N ILE A 146 -5.02 4.99 -6.03
CA ILE A 146 -4.96 3.53 -6.01
C ILE A 146 -4.20 3.15 -4.73
N ARG A 147 -4.78 2.32 -3.86
CA ARG A 147 -4.19 2.03 -2.55
C ARG A 147 -4.00 0.54 -2.32
N GLY A 148 -2.99 0.20 -1.54
CA GLY A 148 -2.72 -1.13 -1.02
C GLY A 148 -2.47 -1.09 0.47
N ALA A 149 -2.53 -2.25 1.10
CA ALA A 149 -2.12 -2.43 2.49
C ALA A 149 -0.78 -3.16 2.55
N TYR A 150 0.03 -2.91 3.60
CA TYR A 150 1.20 -3.74 3.85
C TYR A 150 1.24 -4.31 5.25
N HIS A 151 1.95 -5.40 5.37
CA HIS A 151 2.19 -6.17 6.59
C HIS A 151 3.68 -6.16 6.91
N PHE A 152 4.05 -5.60 8.05
CA PHE A 152 5.42 -5.69 8.56
C PHE A 152 5.64 -7.08 9.17
N ALA A 153 6.59 -7.83 8.63
CA ALA A 153 6.84 -9.20 9.05
C ALA A 153 7.58 -9.28 10.38
N ARG A 154 7.15 -10.22 11.23
CA ARG A 154 7.82 -10.62 12.47
C ARG A 154 8.08 -12.13 12.46
N PRO A 155 9.08 -12.58 11.67
CA PRO A 155 9.40 -14.01 11.56
C PRO A 155 9.79 -14.68 12.88
N ASP A 156 10.27 -13.90 13.82
CA ASP A 156 10.63 -14.32 15.18
C ASP A 156 9.42 -14.66 16.06
N LEU A 157 8.24 -14.10 15.77
CA LEU A 157 7.09 -14.26 16.66
C LEU A 157 6.12 -15.36 16.23
N SER A 158 5.94 -15.55 14.92
CA SER A 158 5.00 -16.57 14.42
C SER A 158 5.25 -16.94 12.95
N GLY A 159 4.70 -18.07 12.51
CA GLY A 159 4.87 -18.56 11.14
C GLY A 159 4.21 -17.66 10.09
N GLY A 160 4.83 -17.61 8.88
CA GLY A 160 4.37 -16.76 7.79
C GLY A 160 2.90 -16.97 7.40
N GLY A 161 2.43 -18.22 7.37
CA GLY A 161 1.02 -18.51 7.08
C GLY A 161 0.06 -17.97 8.12
N THR A 162 0.45 -17.93 9.39
CA THR A 162 -0.34 -17.33 10.48
C THR A 162 -0.42 -15.82 10.32
N GLN A 163 0.70 -15.18 10.01
CA GLN A 163 0.74 -13.73 9.77
C GLN A 163 -0.03 -13.35 8.50
N ALA A 164 0.03 -14.13 7.43
CA ALA A 164 -0.78 -13.91 6.23
C ALA A 164 -2.29 -13.95 6.54
N LYS A 165 -2.73 -14.92 7.34
CA LYS A 165 -4.14 -15.00 7.79
C LYS A 165 -4.55 -13.79 8.60
N PHE A 166 -3.68 -13.32 9.49
CA PHE A 166 -3.93 -12.12 10.30
C PHE A 166 -4.01 -10.87 9.42
N PHE A 167 -3.06 -10.68 8.53
CA PHE A 167 -3.02 -9.56 7.59
C PHE A 167 -4.27 -9.48 6.72
N VAL A 168 -4.67 -10.60 6.09
CA VAL A 168 -5.88 -10.64 5.24
C VAL A 168 -7.14 -10.24 6.02
N ARG A 169 -7.26 -10.66 7.28
CA ARG A 169 -8.41 -10.29 8.13
C ARG A 169 -8.42 -8.82 8.58
N HIS A 170 -7.27 -8.15 8.55
CA HIS A 170 -7.10 -6.81 9.11
C HIS A 170 -6.60 -5.79 8.07
N GLY A 171 -7.08 -5.87 6.84
CA GLY A 171 -6.83 -4.87 5.80
C GLY A 171 -6.08 -5.37 4.57
N GLY A 172 -5.45 -6.55 4.63
CA GLY A 172 -4.66 -7.11 3.53
C GLY A 172 -5.48 -7.72 2.38
N GLN A 173 -6.81 -7.66 2.40
CA GLN A 173 -7.64 -8.20 1.33
C GLN A 173 -7.42 -7.45 0.01
N TRP A 174 -7.36 -8.20 -1.08
CA TRP A 174 -7.43 -7.64 -2.41
C TRP A 174 -8.88 -7.70 -2.94
N ARG A 175 -9.25 -6.67 -3.72
CA ARG A 175 -10.53 -6.60 -4.44
C ARG A 175 -10.27 -6.22 -5.89
N ASN A 176 -10.97 -6.87 -6.81
CA ASN A 176 -10.95 -6.51 -8.23
C ASN A 176 -11.83 -5.28 -8.49
N ASP A 177 -11.44 -4.13 -7.96
CA ASP A 177 -12.16 -2.87 -8.07
C ASP A 177 -11.38 -1.80 -8.88
N GLY A 178 -10.24 -2.17 -9.45
CA GLY A 178 -9.36 -1.27 -10.19
C GLY A 178 -8.66 -0.22 -9.33
N ARG A 179 -8.82 -0.29 -8.00
CA ARG A 179 -8.30 0.67 -7.02
C ARG A 179 -7.56 0.01 -5.86
N THR A 180 -7.70 -1.31 -5.69
CA THR A 180 -7.03 -2.07 -4.63
C THR A 180 -5.82 -2.79 -5.18
N LEU A 181 -4.62 -2.41 -4.74
CA LEU A 181 -3.38 -3.12 -5.04
C LEU A 181 -3.32 -4.44 -4.25
N PRO A 182 -2.62 -5.45 -4.75
CA PRO A 182 -2.29 -6.63 -3.93
C PRO A 182 -1.59 -6.18 -2.65
N GLY A 183 -1.91 -6.83 -1.54
CA GLY A 183 -1.25 -6.55 -0.28
C GLY A 183 0.24 -6.80 -0.36
N ALA A 184 1.04 -6.04 0.39
CA ALA A 184 2.48 -6.18 0.41
C ALA A 184 2.95 -6.87 1.68
N LEU A 185 3.91 -7.77 1.51
CA LEU A 185 4.70 -8.38 2.57
C LEU A 185 6.00 -7.61 2.71
N ASP A 186 6.18 -6.93 3.83
CA ASP A 186 7.37 -6.16 4.15
C ASP A 186 8.39 -7.04 4.89
N MET A 187 9.52 -7.28 4.21
CA MET A 187 10.63 -8.11 4.65
C MET A 187 11.90 -7.26 4.70
N GLU A 188 12.22 -6.76 5.89
CA GLU A 188 13.38 -5.91 6.13
C GLU A 188 14.10 -6.26 7.44
N TYR A 189 15.12 -5.49 7.80
CA TYR A 189 15.93 -5.71 8.99
C TYR A 189 15.09 -5.69 10.27
N ASN A 190 15.46 -6.59 11.20
CA ASN A 190 14.79 -6.70 12.49
C ASN A 190 14.99 -5.41 13.34
N PRO A 191 13.92 -4.70 13.70
CA PRO A 191 14.01 -3.51 14.55
C PRO A 191 14.12 -3.81 16.05
N TYR A 192 13.79 -5.03 16.46
CA TYR A 192 13.60 -5.42 17.86
C TYR A 192 14.82 -6.10 18.48
N GLY A 193 15.88 -6.32 17.71
CA GLY A 193 17.07 -7.01 18.19
C GLY A 193 18.30 -6.77 17.32
N THR A 194 19.41 -7.37 17.70
CA THR A 194 20.68 -7.23 16.98
C THR A 194 20.80 -8.16 15.79
N ASP A 195 20.05 -9.26 15.77
CA ASP A 195 20.02 -10.20 14.63
C ASP A 195 19.17 -9.64 13.49
N LYS A 196 19.82 -9.30 12.37
CA LYS A 196 19.20 -8.68 11.21
C LYS A 196 18.16 -9.53 10.50
N CYS A 197 18.20 -10.86 10.71
CA CYS A 197 17.35 -11.85 10.07
C CYS A 197 16.40 -12.55 11.05
N TYR A 198 16.10 -11.92 12.19
CA TYR A 198 15.16 -12.44 13.20
C TYR A 198 15.55 -13.81 13.79
N GLY A 199 16.83 -14.11 13.87
CA GLY A 199 17.34 -15.40 14.35
C GLY A 199 17.13 -16.57 13.38
N LEU A 200 16.65 -16.32 12.17
CA LEU A 200 16.37 -17.36 11.18
C LEU A 200 17.56 -17.56 10.23
N THR A 201 17.87 -18.83 9.97
CA THR A 201 18.75 -19.18 8.85
C THR A 201 18.09 -18.82 7.51
N GLN A 202 18.87 -18.64 6.46
CA GLN A 202 18.36 -18.36 5.10
C GLN A 202 17.32 -19.39 4.63
N ARG A 203 17.49 -20.67 4.96
CA ARG A 203 16.53 -21.74 4.64
C ARG A 203 15.21 -21.53 5.37
N GLN A 204 15.26 -21.23 6.66
CA GLN A 204 14.06 -20.97 7.48
C GLN A 204 13.34 -19.71 7.00
N MET A 205 14.07 -18.63 6.71
CA MET A 205 13.50 -17.40 6.16
C MET A 205 12.77 -17.65 4.84
N ARG A 206 13.38 -18.37 3.89
CA ARG A 206 12.71 -18.75 2.63
C ARG A 206 11.46 -19.61 2.86
N SER A 207 11.50 -20.52 3.83
CA SER A 207 10.32 -21.33 4.18
C SER A 207 9.20 -20.48 4.76
N TRP A 208 9.54 -19.53 5.62
CA TRP A 208 8.61 -18.58 6.22
C TRP A 208 7.92 -17.71 5.14
N ILE A 209 8.72 -17.09 4.26
CA ILE A 209 8.21 -16.27 3.15
C ILE A 209 7.27 -17.10 2.24
N ARG A 210 7.68 -18.34 1.89
CA ARG A 210 6.84 -19.23 1.07
C ARG A 210 5.50 -19.53 1.73
N ALA A 211 5.48 -19.76 3.03
CA ALA A 211 4.25 -20.00 3.77
C ALA A 211 3.32 -18.77 3.74
N PHE A 212 3.88 -17.58 3.91
CA PHE A 212 3.11 -16.33 3.81
C PHE A 212 2.52 -16.15 2.41
N VAL A 213 3.37 -16.20 1.37
CA VAL A 213 2.98 -16.00 -0.04
C VAL A 213 1.87 -16.98 -0.45
N ARG A 214 2.03 -18.26 -0.12
CA ARG A 214 1.03 -19.29 -0.41
C ARG A 214 -0.31 -18.97 0.26
N VAL A 215 -0.31 -18.76 1.57
CA VAL A 215 -1.57 -18.52 2.31
C VAL A 215 -2.24 -17.21 1.90
N TYR A 216 -1.46 -16.17 1.60
CA TYR A 216 -2.00 -14.92 1.07
C TYR A 216 -2.66 -15.15 -0.30
N ALA A 217 -1.97 -15.84 -1.21
CA ALA A 217 -2.49 -16.16 -2.55
C ALA A 217 -3.75 -17.03 -2.49
N ASP A 218 -3.77 -18.06 -1.66
CA ASP A 218 -4.93 -18.95 -1.47
C ASP A 218 -6.17 -18.17 -0.99
N ARG A 219 -5.98 -17.11 -0.20
CA ARG A 219 -7.08 -16.34 0.38
C ARG A 219 -7.55 -15.17 -0.46
N THR A 220 -6.70 -14.64 -1.32
CA THR A 220 -6.99 -13.42 -2.09
C THR A 220 -7.05 -13.65 -3.59
N GLY A 221 -6.61 -14.81 -4.07
CA GLY A 221 -6.43 -15.08 -5.50
C GLY A 221 -5.26 -14.29 -6.13
N ARG A 222 -4.40 -13.64 -5.31
CA ARG A 222 -3.31 -12.80 -5.80
C ARG A 222 -2.02 -13.08 -5.06
N LEU A 223 -0.90 -13.07 -5.77
CA LEU A 223 0.40 -13.06 -5.12
C LEU A 223 0.60 -11.71 -4.39
N PRO A 224 1.15 -11.72 -3.17
CA PRO A 224 1.48 -10.47 -2.50
C PRO A 224 2.62 -9.76 -3.23
N VAL A 225 2.68 -8.45 -3.12
CA VAL A 225 3.89 -7.69 -3.41
C VAL A 225 4.93 -8.03 -2.33
N ILE A 226 6.18 -8.22 -2.70
CA ILE A 226 7.27 -8.38 -1.73
C ILE A 226 8.04 -7.06 -1.68
N TYR A 227 8.03 -6.43 -0.49
CA TYR A 227 8.88 -5.29 -0.17
C TYR A 227 10.14 -5.79 0.51
N THR A 228 11.29 -5.28 0.06
CA THR A 228 12.60 -5.58 0.65
C THR A 228 13.68 -4.65 0.07
N SER A 229 14.90 -4.67 0.66
CA SER A 229 16.11 -4.20 0.00
C SER A 229 16.91 -5.34 -0.61
N THR A 230 17.72 -5.03 -1.62
CA THR A 230 18.61 -6.04 -2.23
C THR A 230 19.63 -6.57 -1.23
N SER A 231 20.12 -5.73 -0.32
CA SER A 231 21.12 -6.12 0.68
C SER A 231 20.51 -7.07 1.71
N TRP A 232 19.34 -6.72 2.25
CA TRP A 232 18.65 -7.61 3.18
C TRP A 232 18.29 -8.95 2.54
N TRP A 233 17.78 -8.92 1.30
CA TRP A 233 17.39 -10.13 0.57
C TRP A 233 18.56 -11.08 0.36
N LYS A 234 19.75 -10.54 0.01
CA LYS A 234 20.98 -11.32 -0.09
C LYS A 234 21.36 -11.94 1.25
N LEU A 235 21.36 -11.12 2.30
CA LEU A 235 21.77 -11.53 3.64
C LEU A 235 20.86 -12.62 4.20
N CYS A 236 19.56 -12.38 4.20
CA CYS A 236 18.60 -13.19 4.96
C CYS A 236 17.94 -14.30 4.15
N THR A 237 18.03 -14.28 2.82
CA THR A 237 17.47 -15.36 1.96
C THR A 237 18.52 -16.11 1.13
N GLY A 238 19.78 -15.69 1.14
CA GLY A 238 20.80 -16.18 0.23
C GLY A 238 20.55 -15.73 -1.21
N ASN A 239 19.94 -14.55 -1.40
CA ASN A 239 19.58 -14.01 -2.71
C ASN A 239 18.66 -14.95 -3.52
N SER A 240 17.65 -15.52 -2.89
CA SER A 240 16.76 -16.51 -3.50
C SER A 240 15.93 -15.91 -4.65
N GLY A 241 15.96 -16.53 -5.83
CA GLY A 241 15.11 -16.20 -6.97
C GLY A 241 13.73 -16.87 -6.94
N ALA A 242 13.42 -17.67 -5.92
CA ALA A 242 12.21 -18.49 -5.87
C ALA A 242 10.90 -17.69 -5.75
N PHE A 243 10.98 -16.39 -5.52
CA PHE A 243 9.82 -15.51 -5.27
C PHE A 243 9.60 -14.48 -6.39
N ALA A 244 10.32 -14.59 -7.50
CA ALA A 244 10.27 -13.60 -8.57
C ALA A 244 8.91 -13.53 -9.33
N HIS A 245 8.01 -14.46 -9.06
CA HIS A 245 6.61 -14.38 -9.53
C HIS A 245 5.79 -13.33 -8.77
N SER A 246 6.16 -12.98 -7.55
CA SER A 246 5.57 -11.88 -6.79
C SER A 246 6.08 -10.54 -7.33
N PRO A 247 5.23 -9.51 -7.43
CA PRO A 247 5.70 -8.17 -7.77
C PRO A 247 6.71 -7.67 -6.73
N LEU A 248 7.80 -7.02 -7.16
CA LEU A 248 8.84 -6.51 -6.29
C LEU A 248 8.61 -5.03 -5.97
N TRP A 249 8.59 -4.70 -4.70
CA TRP A 249 8.72 -3.33 -4.19
C TRP A 249 10.10 -3.22 -3.52
N VAL A 250 11.05 -2.63 -4.22
CA VAL A 250 12.43 -2.54 -3.75
C VAL A 250 12.68 -1.20 -3.08
N ALA A 251 13.25 -1.25 -1.88
CA ALA A 251 13.77 -0.08 -1.21
C ALA A 251 15.24 0.14 -1.60
N ARG A 252 15.53 1.33 -2.10
CA ARG A 252 16.88 1.82 -2.32
C ARG A 252 16.87 3.34 -2.32
N TYR A 253 17.39 3.92 -1.29
CA TYR A 253 17.47 5.38 -1.11
C TYR A 253 18.63 5.93 -1.91
N ASN A 254 18.38 6.15 -3.20
CA ASN A 254 19.37 6.57 -4.16
C ASN A 254 18.72 7.30 -5.36
N THR A 255 19.53 7.88 -6.23
CA THR A 255 19.09 8.49 -7.48
C THR A 255 18.86 7.46 -8.61
N TYR A 256 19.26 6.21 -8.40
CA TYR A 256 19.07 5.09 -9.32
C TYR A 256 18.80 3.80 -8.56
N ILE A 257 18.10 2.86 -9.20
CA ILE A 257 17.60 1.65 -8.56
C ILE A 257 18.67 0.59 -8.27
N GLY A 258 19.73 0.55 -9.05
CA GLY A 258 20.81 -0.42 -8.91
C GLY A 258 20.39 -1.88 -9.21
N ALA A 259 21.20 -2.82 -8.70
CA ALA A 259 20.94 -4.25 -8.89
C ALA A 259 19.74 -4.72 -8.05
N LEU A 260 18.87 -5.52 -8.68
CA LEU A 260 17.73 -6.13 -8.03
C LEU A 260 18.09 -7.48 -7.38
N PRO A 261 17.28 -7.99 -6.46
CA PRO A 261 17.41 -9.35 -5.97
C PRO A 261 17.28 -10.38 -7.11
N LYS A 262 17.96 -11.53 -6.97
CA LYS A 262 17.99 -12.58 -8.00
C LYS A 262 16.56 -13.01 -8.42
N GLY A 263 16.37 -13.19 -9.71
CA GLY A 263 15.14 -13.64 -10.34
C GLY A 263 14.20 -12.52 -10.76
N TRP A 264 14.24 -11.35 -10.15
CA TRP A 264 13.50 -10.19 -10.63
C TRP A 264 14.28 -9.43 -11.69
N GLU A 265 13.76 -9.41 -12.91
CA GLU A 265 14.32 -8.63 -14.02
C GLU A 265 13.94 -7.15 -13.93
N ARG A 266 12.84 -6.86 -13.23
CA ARG A 266 12.32 -5.50 -13.03
C ARG A 266 11.66 -5.37 -11.65
N HIS A 267 11.69 -4.15 -11.12
CA HIS A 267 10.88 -3.78 -9.96
C HIS A 267 9.44 -3.46 -10.39
N THR A 268 8.50 -3.53 -9.47
CA THR A 268 7.13 -3.03 -9.62
C THR A 268 7.00 -1.65 -8.97
N PHE A 269 7.51 -1.52 -7.75
CA PHE A 269 7.62 -0.26 -7.03
C PHE A 269 9.06 -0.05 -6.58
N TRP A 270 9.47 1.20 -6.51
CA TRP A 270 10.75 1.62 -5.98
C TRP A 270 10.54 2.69 -4.91
N GLN A 271 10.84 2.35 -3.67
CA GLN A 271 10.94 3.31 -2.58
C GLN A 271 12.32 3.94 -2.65
N PHE A 272 12.36 5.20 -3.08
CA PHE A 272 13.61 5.87 -3.40
C PHE A 272 14.10 6.84 -2.31
N SER A 273 13.24 7.17 -1.36
CA SER A 273 13.56 8.06 -0.24
C SER A 273 12.60 7.85 0.93
N ASP A 274 13.13 7.99 2.15
CA ASP A 274 12.38 8.02 3.40
C ASP A 274 11.86 9.42 3.78
N SER A 275 11.96 10.37 2.87
CA SER A 275 11.51 11.74 3.09
C SER A 275 11.22 12.44 1.76
N GLY A 276 10.38 13.50 1.79
CA GLY A 276 10.06 14.24 0.58
C GLY A 276 8.84 15.13 0.70
N SER A 277 8.17 15.37 -0.43
CA SER A 277 6.99 16.25 -0.49
C SER A 277 5.71 15.60 -0.01
N LEU A 278 5.65 14.27 0.01
CA LEU A 278 4.52 13.49 0.49
C LEU A 278 4.78 13.02 1.93
N PRO A 279 3.74 12.77 2.74
CA PRO A 279 3.90 12.14 4.05
C PRO A 279 4.41 10.70 3.88
N GLY A 280 5.27 10.25 4.78
CA GLY A 280 5.92 8.94 4.71
C GLY A 280 6.96 8.84 3.60
N ASP A 281 7.23 7.62 3.16
CA ASP A 281 8.29 7.33 2.21
C ASP A 281 7.84 7.53 0.76
N GLN A 282 8.79 7.88 -0.10
CA GLN A 282 8.50 8.28 -1.48
C GLN A 282 8.71 7.12 -2.46
N ASN A 283 7.75 6.90 -3.33
CA ASN A 283 7.74 5.74 -4.22
C ASN A 283 7.48 6.10 -5.67
N TYR A 284 8.10 5.36 -6.59
CA TYR A 284 7.70 5.32 -8.00
C TYR A 284 7.17 3.95 -8.39
N PHE A 285 6.11 3.95 -9.19
CA PHE A 285 5.71 2.76 -9.92
C PHE A 285 6.53 2.65 -11.21
N HIS A 286 6.90 1.42 -11.63
CA HIS A 286 7.86 1.21 -12.73
C HIS A 286 7.38 1.61 -14.12
N SER A 287 6.08 1.83 -14.32
CA SER A 287 5.47 2.01 -15.64
C SER A 287 4.38 3.09 -15.64
N SER A 288 3.38 2.98 -16.52
CA SER A 288 2.31 3.95 -16.71
C SER A 288 1.15 3.76 -15.72
N MET A 289 0.28 4.77 -15.62
CA MET A 289 -1.00 4.67 -14.90
C MET A 289 -1.89 3.54 -15.41
N ARG A 290 -1.86 3.24 -16.71
CA ARG A 290 -2.61 2.11 -17.30
C ARG A 290 -2.13 0.80 -16.68
N THR A 291 -0.82 0.60 -16.58
CA THR A 291 -0.23 -0.62 -16.00
C THR A 291 -0.49 -0.70 -14.50
N LEU A 292 -0.46 0.42 -13.78
CA LEU A 292 -0.80 0.47 -12.36
C LEU A 292 -2.26 0.06 -12.10
N ARG A 293 -3.20 0.54 -12.93
CA ARG A 293 -4.61 0.11 -12.86
C ARG A 293 -4.77 -1.37 -13.18
N ARG A 294 -4.03 -1.91 -14.17
CA ARG A 294 -4.03 -3.36 -14.44
C ARG A 294 -3.55 -4.16 -13.24
N LEU A 295 -2.51 -3.72 -12.55
CA LEU A 295 -2.08 -4.39 -11.31
C LEU A 295 -3.21 -4.43 -10.27
N ALA A 296 -4.03 -3.38 -10.18
CA ALA A 296 -5.17 -3.31 -9.27
C ALA A 296 -6.39 -4.12 -9.75
N THR A 297 -6.58 -4.37 -11.06
CA THR A 297 -7.71 -5.18 -11.58
C THR A 297 -7.41 -6.68 -11.63
N GLY A 298 -6.18 -7.10 -11.48
CA GLY A 298 -5.82 -8.49 -11.71
C GLY A 298 -5.97 -8.84 -13.21
N TRP A 299 -4.93 -8.74 -13.93
CA TRP A 299 -4.83 -9.14 -15.36
C TRP A 299 -4.94 -10.63 -15.61
#